data_ddadc4497754b2850c1d8beea9ccb58d
#
_entry.id   ddadc4497754b2850c1d8beea9ccb58d
#
_cell.length_a   1.000
_cell.length_b   1.000
_cell.length_c   1.000
_cell.angle_alpha   90.00
_cell.angle_beta   90.00
_cell.angle_gamma   90.00
#
_symmetry.space_group_name_H-M   'P 1'
#
loop_
_entity.id
_entity.type
_entity.pdbx_description
1 polymer ?
#
loop_
_entity_poly.entity_id
_entity_poly.type
_entity_poly.pdbx_seq_one_letter_code
_entity_poly.pdbx_strand_id
1 'polypeptide(L)'
;RGPYVEIFAQGSETAVNLFIEKVRTCPPKRAAILKVSEEILDTKEKYPDFSIIESEKTKGEIFISPDIAICEECKEELYDPKDRRYLHPFINCTCCGPRLTILDALPYDRERTSMKEFPMCPECEAEYYNPESRRYDAQPVCCTECGPEVYLIKTSDRTIDMKGSDAITEARRVISEGGIVAVKG
;
A
#
# COMPACT_ATOMS: atom_id res chain seq x y z
N ARG A 1 2.08 -14.16 -2.76
CA ARG A 1 1.58 -13.40 -3.94
C ARG A 1 0.84 -14.28 -4.94
N GLY A 2 0.20 -15.31 -4.48
CA GLY A 2 -0.76 -16.13 -5.17
C GLY A 2 -2.13 -15.96 -4.52
N PRO A 3 -3.12 -16.77 -4.93
CA PRO A 3 -4.44 -16.78 -4.30
C PRO A 3 -4.41 -17.34 -2.87
N TYR A 4 -3.26 -17.80 -2.38
CA TYR A 4 -3.08 -18.43 -1.08
C TYR A 4 -2.02 -17.75 -0.26
N VAL A 5 -2.22 -17.76 1.06
CA VAL A 5 -1.20 -17.48 2.07
C VAL A 5 -0.96 -18.77 2.82
N GLU A 6 0.25 -19.28 2.80
CA GLU A 6 0.66 -20.45 3.56
C GLU A 6 1.31 -20.00 4.86
N ILE A 7 0.87 -20.58 5.96
CA ILE A 7 1.38 -20.24 7.28
C ILE A 7 1.75 -21.56 7.97
N PHE A 8 3.01 -21.69 8.34
CA PHE A 8 3.46 -22.76 9.20
C PHE A 8 3.47 -22.28 10.65
N ALA A 9 2.78 -22.99 11.54
CA ALA A 9 2.68 -22.64 12.94
C ALA A 9 3.07 -23.84 13.82
N GLN A 10 3.92 -23.60 14.80
CA GLN A 10 4.36 -24.60 15.78
C GLN A 10 4.06 -24.15 17.21
N GLY A 11 3.65 -25.05 18.07
CA GLY A 11 3.40 -24.77 19.47
C GLY A 11 2.61 -25.87 20.15
N SER A 12 2.11 -25.60 21.36
CA SER A 12 1.13 -26.47 21.97
C SER A 12 -0.16 -26.50 21.15
N GLU A 13 -0.88 -27.62 21.20
CA GLU A 13 -2.16 -27.75 20.49
C GLU A 13 -3.11 -26.59 20.80
N THR A 14 -3.21 -26.19 22.06
CA THR A 14 -4.04 -25.04 22.46
C THR A 14 -3.61 -23.74 21.81
N ALA A 15 -2.29 -23.48 21.72
CA ALA A 15 -1.78 -22.25 21.12
C ALA A 15 -2.01 -22.22 19.61
N VAL A 16 -1.79 -23.34 18.92
CA VAL A 16 -2.02 -23.46 17.49
C VAL A 16 -3.51 -23.31 17.17
N ASN A 17 -4.40 -23.96 17.92
CA ASN A 17 -5.84 -23.83 17.73
C ASN A 17 -6.32 -22.39 17.96
N LEU A 18 -5.82 -21.70 19.00
CA LEU A 18 -6.13 -20.29 19.24
C LEU A 18 -5.64 -19.38 18.09
N PHE A 19 -4.46 -19.66 17.53
CA PHE A 19 -3.94 -18.93 16.38
C PHE A 19 -4.85 -19.12 15.17
N ILE A 20 -5.25 -20.35 14.84
CA ILE A 20 -6.15 -20.66 13.73
C ILE A 20 -7.50 -19.95 13.91
N GLU A 21 -8.06 -19.98 15.12
CA GLU A 21 -9.30 -19.27 15.44
C GLU A 21 -9.16 -17.76 15.20
N LYS A 22 -8.06 -17.15 15.66
CA LYS A 22 -7.78 -15.72 15.42
C LYS A 22 -7.64 -15.39 13.93
N VAL A 23 -6.96 -16.23 13.17
CA VAL A 23 -6.88 -16.05 11.69
C VAL A 23 -8.27 -16.01 11.08
N ARG A 24 -9.19 -16.85 11.52
CA ARG A 24 -10.57 -16.93 10.98
C ARG A 24 -11.44 -15.76 11.43
N THR A 25 -11.33 -15.37 12.71
CA THR A 25 -12.29 -14.44 13.33
C THR A 25 -11.80 -12.99 13.40
N CYS A 26 -10.49 -12.78 13.36
CA CYS A 26 -9.87 -11.48 13.50
C CYS A 26 -8.89 -11.19 12.34
N PRO A 27 -9.31 -11.31 11.07
CA PRO A 27 -8.44 -11.02 9.96
C PRO A 27 -8.05 -9.53 9.96
N PRO A 28 -6.93 -9.18 9.33
CA PRO A 28 -6.56 -7.78 9.12
C PRO A 28 -7.70 -7.01 8.44
N LYS A 29 -7.82 -5.73 8.76
CA LYS A 29 -8.83 -4.84 8.16
C LYS A 29 -8.78 -4.93 6.64
N ARG A 30 -9.94 -5.17 6.02
CA ARG A 30 -10.12 -5.41 4.57
C ARG A 30 -9.59 -6.74 4.01
N ALA A 31 -9.03 -7.62 4.82
CA ALA A 31 -8.75 -8.97 4.38
C ALA A 31 -10.04 -9.78 4.31
N ALA A 32 -10.32 -10.43 3.17
CA ALA A 32 -11.42 -11.36 3.01
C ALA A 32 -10.86 -12.78 2.97
N ILE A 33 -11.00 -13.52 4.07
CA ILE A 33 -10.60 -14.91 4.13
C ILE A 33 -11.77 -15.77 3.65
N LEU A 34 -11.65 -16.28 2.42
CA LEU A 34 -12.71 -17.09 1.82
C LEU A 34 -12.67 -18.54 2.30
N LYS A 35 -11.49 -19.05 2.62
CA LYS A 35 -11.29 -20.43 3.05
C LYS A 35 -10.02 -20.55 3.88
N VAL A 36 -10.08 -21.31 4.96
CA VAL A 36 -8.91 -21.79 5.72
C VAL A 36 -8.87 -23.31 5.61
N SER A 37 -7.77 -23.84 5.13
CA SER A 37 -7.49 -25.27 5.12
C SER A 37 -6.34 -25.54 6.10
N GLU A 38 -6.41 -26.63 6.83
CA GLU A 38 -5.44 -27.01 7.84
C GLU A 38 -4.87 -28.38 7.50
N GLU A 39 -3.58 -28.53 7.69
CA GLU A 39 -2.87 -29.79 7.58
C GLU A 39 -1.95 -29.97 8.76
N ILE A 40 -1.99 -31.13 9.37
CA ILE A 40 -1.07 -31.46 10.47
C ILE A 40 0.16 -32.11 9.84
N LEU A 41 1.31 -31.47 10.03
CA LEU A 41 2.59 -31.96 9.54
C LEU A 41 3.39 -32.60 10.66
N ASP A 42 3.82 -33.83 10.46
CA ASP A 42 4.80 -34.48 11.33
C ASP A 42 6.21 -34.09 10.83
N THR A 43 6.73 -32.97 11.32
CA THR A 43 8.03 -32.47 10.95
C THR A 43 8.95 -32.31 12.16
N LYS A 44 10.25 -32.53 11.95
CA LYS A 44 11.31 -32.26 12.94
C LYS A 44 11.85 -30.82 12.84
N GLU A 45 11.44 -30.08 11.83
CA GLU A 45 11.86 -28.69 11.65
C GLU A 45 11.30 -27.82 12.77
N LYS A 46 12.15 -26.95 13.29
CA LYS A 46 11.78 -25.97 14.33
C LYS A 46 12.22 -24.59 13.88
N TYR A 47 11.29 -23.67 13.97
CA TYR A 47 11.54 -22.25 13.71
C TYR A 47 11.55 -21.52 15.06
N PRO A 48 12.66 -20.87 15.45
CA PRO A 48 12.78 -20.23 16.76
C PRO A 48 11.91 -18.97 16.86
N ASP A 49 11.69 -18.30 15.73
CA ASP A 49 10.98 -17.03 15.65
C ASP A 49 10.09 -16.93 14.42
N PHE A 50 9.28 -15.86 14.38
CA PHE A 50 8.49 -15.50 13.20
C PHE A 50 9.42 -15.04 12.06
N SER A 51 9.25 -15.63 10.90
CA SER A 51 9.95 -15.21 9.68
C SER A 51 9.00 -15.23 8.49
N ILE A 52 9.18 -14.27 7.58
CA ILE A 52 8.49 -14.24 6.31
C ILE A 52 9.41 -14.90 5.28
N ILE A 53 8.93 -15.99 4.70
CA ILE A 53 9.66 -16.73 3.67
C ILE A 53 9.34 -16.10 2.31
N GLU A 54 10.35 -15.87 1.49
CA GLU A 54 10.13 -15.38 0.14
C GLU A 54 9.29 -16.38 -0.66
N SER A 55 8.27 -15.86 -1.35
CA SER A 55 7.42 -16.67 -2.19
C SER A 55 8.21 -17.25 -3.37
N GLU A 56 8.04 -18.53 -3.64
CA GLU A 56 8.57 -19.12 -4.87
C GLU A 56 7.97 -18.41 -6.09
N LYS A 57 8.82 -18.06 -7.06
CA LYS A 57 8.40 -17.43 -8.32
C LYS A 57 7.75 -18.47 -9.27
N THR A 58 6.68 -19.10 -8.80
CA THR A 58 5.92 -20.05 -9.62
C THR A 58 4.98 -19.33 -10.56
N LYS A 59 4.79 -19.88 -11.76
CA LYS A 59 3.80 -19.45 -12.75
C LYS A 59 2.40 -19.85 -12.28
N GLY A 60 1.81 -19.10 -11.36
CA GLY A 60 0.44 -19.25 -10.91
C GLY A 60 -0.46 -18.13 -11.44
N GLU A 61 -1.76 -18.32 -11.39
CA GLU A 61 -2.72 -17.25 -11.61
C GLU A 61 -2.57 -16.22 -10.50
N ILE A 62 -1.99 -15.06 -10.81
CA ILE A 62 -1.82 -13.97 -9.89
C ILE A 62 -3.05 -13.09 -9.95
N PHE A 63 -3.84 -13.08 -8.88
CA PHE A 63 -4.95 -12.14 -8.74
C PHE A 63 -4.45 -10.82 -8.19
N ILE A 64 -4.66 -9.74 -8.93
CA ILE A 64 -4.41 -8.38 -8.46
C ILE A 64 -5.74 -7.77 -8.07
N SER A 65 -5.81 -7.26 -6.85
CA SER A 65 -6.99 -6.52 -6.41
C SER A 65 -7.17 -5.24 -7.24
N PRO A 66 -8.39 -4.76 -7.44
CA PRO A 66 -8.63 -3.43 -8.00
C PRO A 66 -8.05 -2.35 -7.10
N ASP A 67 -7.96 -1.13 -7.64
CA ASP A 67 -7.63 0.06 -6.86
C ASP A 67 -8.62 0.23 -5.70
N ILE A 68 -8.11 0.64 -4.54
CA ILE A 68 -8.89 0.73 -3.32
C ILE A 68 -8.88 2.17 -2.83
N ALA A 69 -10.06 2.73 -2.55
CA ALA A 69 -10.19 4.06 -1.98
C ALA A 69 -9.39 4.22 -0.69
N ILE A 70 -8.97 5.46 -0.42
CA ILE A 70 -8.21 5.81 0.78
C ILE A 70 -8.86 5.25 2.06
N CYS A 71 -8.06 4.66 2.95
CA CYS A 71 -8.52 4.21 4.27
C CYS A 71 -8.52 5.37 5.27
N GLU A 72 -9.23 5.20 6.39
CA GLU A 72 -9.36 6.27 7.38
C GLU A 72 -7.99 6.66 7.97
N GLU A 73 -7.13 5.70 8.23
CA GLU A 73 -5.79 5.95 8.76
C GLU A 73 -4.93 6.80 7.79
N CYS A 74 -4.96 6.48 6.50
CA CYS A 74 -4.27 7.30 5.49
C CYS A 74 -4.94 8.68 5.31
N LYS A 75 -6.26 8.76 5.52
CA LYS A 75 -6.99 10.02 5.48
C LYS A 75 -6.65 10.91 6.68
N GLU A 76 -6.50 10.34 7.86
CA GLU A 76 -6.02 11.05 9.05
C GLU A 76 -4.61 11.63 8.83
N GLU A 77 -3.68 10.81 8.34
CA GLU A 77 -2.32 11.27 7.98
C GLU A 77 -2.34 12.36 6.90
N LEU A 78 -3.21 12.24 5.89
CA LEU A 78 -3.35 13.23 4.81
C LEU A 78 -3.73 14.61 5.34
N TYR A 79 -4.50 14.68 6.41
CA TYR A 79 -4.98 15.94 6.99
C TYR A 79 -4.27 16.35 8.28
N ASP A 80 -3.32 15.57 8.77
CA ASP A 80 -2.47 15.96 9.92
C ASP A 80 -1.30 16.83 9.45
N PRO A 81 -1.25 18.13 9.82
CA PRO A 81 -0.14 19.02 9.45
C PRO A 81 1.23 18.58 9.97
N LYS A 82 1.28 17.62 10.91
CA LYS A 82 2.51 17.09 11.47
C LYS A 82 2.99 15.82 10.76
N ASP A 83 2.12 15.22 9.94
CA ASP A 83 2.48 14.03 9.19
C ASP A 83 3.32 14.38 7.97
N ARG A 84 4.33 13.56 7.67
CA ARG A 84 5.20 13.73 6.50
C ARG A 84 4.47 13.61 5.16
N ARG A 85 3.25 13.07 5.16
CA ARG A 85 2.36 12.94 3.99
C ARG A 85 1.19 13.92 4.03
N TYR A 86 1.30 14.97 4.85
CA TYR A 86 0.30 16.03 4.86
C TYR A 86 0.04 16.57 3.45
N LEU A 87 -1.21 16.58 3.03
CA LEU A 87 -1.67 16.97 1.70
C LEU A 87 -0.97 16.24 0.52
N HIS A 88 -0.40 15.06 0.77
CA HIS A 88 0.18 14.25 -0.29
C HIS A 88 -0.92 13.44 -1.02
N PRO A 89 -1.27 13.79 -2.27
CA PRO A 89 -2.43 13.21 -2.95
C PRO A 89 -2.25 11.74 -3.33
N PHE A 90 -1.01 11.26 -3.33
CA PHE A 90 -0.67 9.86 -3.64
C PHE A 90 -0.45 9.00 -2.39
N ILE A 91 -0.94 9.47 -1.23
CA ILE A 91 -0.85 8.71 0.01
C ILE A 91 -1.56 7.36 -0.12
N ASN A 92 -0.92 6.32 0.39
CA ASN A 92 -1.40 4.95 0.31
C ASN A 92 -0.82 4.08 1.42
N CYS A 93 -1.33 2.88 1.55
CA CYS A 93 -0.77 1.83 2.40
C CYS A 93 -1.10 0.44 1.81
N THR A 94 -0.77 -0.63 2.53
CA THR A 94 -1.10 -2.00 2.11
C THR A 94 -2.61 -2.22 1.92
N CYS A 95 -3.45 -1.47 2.66
CA CYS A 95 -4.91 -1.59 2.62
C CYS A 95 -5.61 -0.67 1.62
N CYS A 96 -4.95 0.34 1.06
CA CYS A 96 -5.58 1.32 0.16
C CYS A 96 -4.61 1.86 -0.89
N GLY A 97 -5.13 2.56 -1.87
CA GLY A 97 -4.36 3.15 -2.96
C GLY A 97 -4.42 2.35 -4.26
N PRO A 98 -3.62 2.74 -5.25
CA PRO A 98 -3.62 2.15 -6.58
C PRO A 98 -3.05 0.73 -6.58
N ARG A 99 -3.54 -0.08 -7.50
CA ARG A 99 -3.09 -1.44 -7.81
C ARG A 99 -3.01 -1.63 -9.32
N LEU A 100 -4.17 -1.82 -9.97
CA LEU A 100 -4.27 -2.02 -11.41
C LEU A 100 -3.84 -0.78 -12.19
N THR A 101 -4.17 0.42 -11.73
CA THR A 101 -3.85 1.69 -12.43
C THR A 101 -2.36 1.94 -12.60
N ILE A 102 -1.53 1.39 -11.72
CA ILE A 102 -0.07 1.58 -11.79
C ILE A 102 0.68 0.37 -12.33
N LEU A 103 -0.01 -0.73 -12.63
CA LEU A 103 0.61 -1.98 -13.04
C LEU A 103 1.04 -1.94 -14.51
N ASP A 104 2.32 -2.18 -14.76
CA ASP A 104 2.87 -2.35 -16.10
C ASP A 104 2.93 -3.84 -16.51
N ALA A 105 3.33 -4.71 -15.58
CA ALA A 105 3.48 -6.14 -15.83
C ALA A 105 3.36 -6.97 -14.54
N LEU A 106 3.06 -8.28 -14.68
CA LEU A 106 3.06 -9.23 -13.57
C LEU A 106 4.46 -9.80 -13.29
N PRO A 107 4.75 -10.22 -12.06
CA PRO A 107 3.99 -10.05 -10.82
C PRO A 107 3.90 -8.60 -10.35
N TYR A 108 2.98 -8.30 -9.40
CA TYR A 108 2.80 -6.97 -8.85
C TYR A 108 3.93 -6.62 -7.88
N ASP A 109 5.04 -6.18 -8.42
CA ASP A 109 6.23 -5.70 -7.73
C ASP A 109 6.52 -4.27 -8.15
N ARG A 110 7.09 -3.43 -7.27
CA ARG A 110 7.33 -2.00 -7.53
C ARG A 110 8.04 -1.74 -8.85
N GLU A 111 9.05 -2.53 -9.17
CA GLU A 111 9.81 -2.45 -10.43
C GLU A 111 8.99 -2.74 -11.69
N ARG A 112 7.80 -3.33 -11.52
CA ARG A 112 6.84 -3.66 -12.59
C ARG A 112 5.59 -2.78 -12.56
N THR A 113 5.71 -1.65 -11.89
CA THR A 113 4.69 -0.60 -11.83
C THR A 113 5.28 0.73 -12.29
N SER A 114 4.43 1.72 -12.55
CA SER A 114 4.88 3.09 -12.83
C SER A 114 5.68 3.70 -11.67
N MET A 115 5.62 3.11 -10.47
CA MET A 115 6.39 3.55 -9.31
C MET A 115 7.89 3.22 -9.38
N LYS A 116 8.34 2.45 -10.38
CA LYS A 116 9.77 2.22 -10.67
C LYS A 116 10.55 3.51 -10.94
N GLU A 117 9.84 4.53 -11.45
CA GLU A 117 10.41 5.85 -11.75
C GLU A 117 10.62 6.71 -10.50
N PHE A 118 10.10 6.27 -9.34
CA PHE A 118 10.13 6.98 -8.08
C PHE A 118 10.90 6.17 -7.01
N PRO A 119 12.25 6.25 -6.97
CA PRO A 119 13.04 5.60 -5.92
C PRO A 119 12.57 6.05 -4.54
N MET A 120 12.45 5.10 -3.61
CA MET A 120 12.03 5.43 -2.25
C MET A 120 13.10 6.23 -1.52
N CYS A 121 12.68 7.22 -0.72
CA CYS A 121 13.55 7.83 0.28
C CYS A 121 13.80 6.85 1.44
N PRO A 122 14.83 7.06 2.28
CA PRO A 122 15.18 6.13 3.35
C PRO A 122 14.02 5.81 4.30
N GLU A 123 13.18 6.78 4.60
CA GLU A 123 12.03 6.59 5.50
C GLU A 123 10.93 5.74 4.83
N CYS A 124 10.62 5.97 3.55
CA CYS A 124 9.68 5.14 2.82
C CYS A 124 10.20 3.72 2.63
N GLU A 125 11.49 3.57 2.43
CA GLU A 125 12.15 2.27 2.33
C GLU A 125 12.09 1.52 3.66
N ALA A 126 12.36 2.21 4.78
CA ALA A 126 12.24 1.64 6.11
C ALA A 126 10.81 1.16 6.41
N GLU A 127 9.79 1.94 6.04
CA GLU A 127 8.39 1.51 6.16
C GLU A 127 8.06 0.31 5.26
N TYR A 128 8.61 0.28 4.05
CA TYR A 128 8.37 -0.77 3.07
C TYR A 128 8.90 -2.14 3.52
N TYR A 129 10.05 -2.17 4.17
CA TYR A 129 10.67 -3.40 4.65
C TYR A 129 10.31 -3.78 6.10
N ASN A 130 9.64 -2.92 6.85
CA ASN A 130 9.24 -3.21 8.22
C ASN A 130 7.89 -3.96 8.26
N PRO A 131 7.86 -5.26 8.69
CA PRO A 131 6.63 -6.05 8.77
C PRO A 131 5.56 -5.47 9.71
N GLU A 132 5.93 -4.62 10.66
CA GLU A 132 5.00 -3.95 11.57
C GLU A 132 4.40 -2.67 10.96
N SER A 133 4.96 -2.20 9.85
CA SER A 133 4.47 -1.01 9.18
C SER A 133 3.18 -1.27 8.40
N ARG A 134 2.24 -0.34 8.45
CA ARG A 134 1.06 -0.33 7.55
C ARG A 134 1.43 -0.25 6.07
N ARG A 135 2.68 0.06 5.76
CA ARG A 135 3.21 0.17 4.40
C ARG A 135 4.16 -0.95 4.02
N TYR A 136 4.22 -1.99 4.86
CA TYR A 136 5.00 -3.18 4.55
C TYR A 136 4.60 -3.75 3.19
N ASP A 137 5.57 -3.94 2.30
CA ASP A 137 5.40 -4.46 0.94
C ASP A 137 4.32 -3.72 0.10
N ALA A 138 4.02 -2.45 0.44
CA ALA A 138 3.07 -1.62 -0.30
C ALA A 138 3.76 -1.04 -1.54
N GLN A 139 3.58 -1.65 -2.70
CA GLN A 139 4.29 -1.29 -3.94
C GLN A 139 4.16 0.20 -4.32
N PRO A 140 3.01 0.89 -4.09
CA PRO A 140 2.88 2.31 -4.41
C PRO A 140 3.43 3.25 -3.34
N VAL A 141 4.05 2.76 -2.25
CA VAL A 141 4.52 3.61 -1.14
C VAL A 141 5.39 4.77 -1.62
N CYS A 142 5.06 5.96 -1.16
CA CYS A 142 5.79 7.19 -1.43
C CYS A 142 5.43 8.27 -0.40
N CYS A 143 6.11 9.40 -0.49
CA CYS A 143 5.80 10.62 0.24
C CYS A 143 6.06 11.83 -0.66
N THR A 144 5.93 13.03 -0.11
CA THR A 144 6.15 14.30 -0.84
C THR A 144 7.57 14.44 -1.41
N GLU A 145 8.56 13.75 -0.82
CA GLU A 145 9.96 13.82 -1.25
C GLU A 145 10.29 12.84 -2.37
N CYS A 146 9.70 11.63 -2.33
CA CYS A 146 10.10 10.56 -3.23
C CYS A 146 9.00 10.07 -4.18
N GLY A 147 7.80 10.65 -4.09
CA GLY A 147 6.67 10.27 -4.92
C GLY A 147 6.41 11.20 -6.10
N PRO A 148 5.35 10.91 -6.86
CA PRO A 148 4.85 11.82 -7.88
C PRO A 148 4.48 13.17 -7.28
N GLU A 149 4.61 14.22 -8.07
CA GLU A 149 4.27 15.58 -7.70
C GLU A 149 3.13 16.12 -8.57
N VAL A 150 2.14 16.76 -7.96
CA VAL A 150 1.14 17.53 -8.69
C VAL A 150 1.65 18.94 -8.94
N TYR A 151 1.19 19.54 -10.03
CA TYR A 151 1.47 20.93 -10.33
C TYR A 151 0.23 21.63 -10.92
N LEU A 152 0.11 22.92 -10.68
CA LEU A 152 -0.91 23.78 -11.22
C LEU A 152 -0.36 24.52 -12.45
N ILE A 153 -1.13 24.52 -13.53
CA ILE A 153 -0.79 25.22 -14.77
C ILE A 153 -1.71 26.42 -14.92
N LYS A 154 -1.16 27.58 -15.22
CA LYS A 154 -1.95 28.73 -15.68
C LYS A 154 -2.48 28.49 -17.09
N THR A 155 -3.76 28.81 -17.29
CA THR A 155 -4.41 28.65 -18.60
C THR A 155 -3.92 29.67 -19.63
N SER A 156 -3.44 30.84 -19.18
CA SER A 156 -3.02 31.96 -20.06
C SER A 156 -1.79 31.65 -20.90
N ASP A 157 -0.78 31.02 -20.32
CA ASP A 157 0.52 30.79 -20.95
C ASP A 157 1.01 29.31 -20.83
N ARG A 158 0.22 28.46 -20.15
CA ARG A 158 0.52 27.05 -19.88
C ARG A 158 1.81 26.83 -19.09
N THR A 159 2.22 27.81 -18.31
CA THR A 159 3.36 27.67 -17.41
C THR A 159 2.96 27.02 -16.10
N ILE A 160 3.90 26.30 -15.49
CA ILE A 160 3.71 25.78 -14.12
C ILE A 160 3.77 26.96 -13.17
N ASP A 161 2.69 27.15 -12.40
CA ASP A 161 2.54 28.22 -11.43
C ASP A 161 2.98 27.76 -10.03
N MET A 162 2.45 26.64 -9.61
CA MET A 162 2.69 26.04 -8.29
C MET A 162 2.86 24.55 -8.36
N LYS A 163 3.49 23.96 -7.34
CA LYS A 163 3.72 22.52 -7.23
C LYS A 163 3.36 21.98 -5.86
N GLY A 164 3.21 20.65 -5.75
CA GLY A 164 2.98 19.95 -4.51
C GLY A 164 1.76 20.46 -3.73
N SER A 165 1.91 20.65 -2.42
CA SER A 165 0.84 21.12 -1.52
C SER A 165 0.32 22.51 -1.86
N ASP A 166 1.16 23.40 -2.39
CA ASP A 166 0.76 24.74 -2.78
C ASP A 166 -0.19 24.72 -3.98
N ALA A 167 0.07 23.84 -4.96
CA ALA A 167 -0.83 23.62 -6.09
C ALA A 167 -2.22 23.13 -5.64
N ILE A 168 -2.26 22.22 -4.67
CA ILE A 168 -3.52 21.70 -4.10
C ILE A 168 -4.25 22.81 -3.34
N THR A 169 -3.53 23.57 -2.53
CA THR A 169 -4.09 24.67 -1.73
C THR A 169 -4.70 25.73 -2.64
N GLU A 170 -4.01 26.12 -3.70
CA GLU A 170 -4.51 27.09 -4.65
C GLU A 170 -5.72 26.54 -5.46
N ALA A 171 -5.66 25.29 -5.90
CA ALA A 171 -6.81 24.65 -6.57
C ALA A 171 -8.06 24.64 -5.66
N ARG A 172 -7.90 24.34 -4.38
CA ARG A 172 -8.99 24.41 -3.38
C ARG A 172 -9.53 25.82 -3.22
N ARG A 173 -8.65 26.83 -3.17
CA ARG A 173 -9.06 28.24 -3.11
C ARG A 173 -9.90 28.63 -4.33
N VAL A 174 -9.42 28.33 -5.53
CA VAL A 174 -10.14 28.60 -6.79
C VAL A 174 -11.54 27.98 -6.78
N ILE A 175 -11.64 26.71 -6.38
CA ILE A 175 -12.95 26.02 -6.29
C ILE A 175 -13.85 26.69 -5.24
N SER A 176 -13.34 27.05 -4.08
CA SER A 176 -14.11 27.66 -3.00
C SER A 176 -14.64 29.04 -3.38
N GLU A 177 -13.98 29.75 -4.26
CA GLU A 177 -14.38 31.05 -4.82
C GLU A 177 -15.29 30.93 -6.05
N GLY A 178 -15.73 29.72 -6.39
CA GLY A 178 -16.63 29.47 -7.52
C GLY A 178 -15.92 29.31 -8.88
N GLY A 179 -14.61 29.21 -8.89
CA GLY A 179 -13.82 28.95 -10.10
C GLY A 179 -13.85 27.50 -10.54
N ILE A 180 -13.28 27.22 -11.71
CA ILE A 180 -13.22 25.88 -12.32
C ILE A 180 -11.76 25.43 -12.40
N VAL A 181 -11.50 24.21 -11.93
CA VAL A 181 -10.20 23.55 -12.04
C VAL A 181 -10.37 22.26 -12.85
N ALA A 182 -9.58 22.13 -13.92
CA ALA A 182 -9.47 20.87 -14.66
C ALA A 182 -8.34 20.04 -14.05
N VAL A 183 -8.66 18.80 -13.68
CA VAL A 183 -7.67 17.85 -13.13
C VAL A 183 -7.38 16.80 -14.18
N LYS A 184 -6.10 16.59 -14.47
CA LYS A 184 -5.62 15.48 -15.30
C LYS A 184 -4.94 14.46 -14.38
N GLY A 185 -5.42 13.20 -14.44
CA GLY A 185 -4.75 12.03 -13.86
C GLY A 185 -3.83 11.34 -14.85
#